data_ba7ee428faed8a721c52d53e19744ff6
#
_entry.id   ba7ee428faed8a721c52d53e19744ff6
#
_cell.length_a   1.000
_cell.length_b   1.000
_cell.length_c   1.000
_cell.angle_alpha   90.00
_cell.angle_beta   90.00
_cell.angle_gamma   90.00
#
_symmetry.space_group_name_H-M   'P 1'
#
loop_
_entity.id
_entity.type
_entity.pdbx_description
1 polymer ?
#
loop_
_entity_poly.entity_id
_entity_poly.type
_entity_poly.pdbx_seq_one_letter_code
_entity_poly.pdbx_strand_id
1 'polypeptide(L)'
;MKLDYSRLAAPLLIVALALISGGGAKAPASAARLVAPASAPQQCPTVTVSCPDTAAENLEDALTFTANVSGGDASVTPTFNWTVSAGTISSGQGTSSIKVDTTGIGGQTVTATVDVGGFARECSTSNSCTTGIARKTAPAVKFGEYVTDDLSANKAQLDKFVLALQQDPTAQGYLIAYGGRTSQPEDAQKAADNATDYTINTRKMDGARTLSGVGGYRERPTVELWIAPPGATPPLATPTVRPEDVKPAPAKPAPKGKKS
;
A
#
# COMPACT_ATOMS: atom_id res chain seq x y z
N MET A 1 -38.79 -7.06 19.29
CA MET A 1 -39.14 -7.81 20.49
C MET A 1 -38.73 -6.95 21.65
N LYS A 2 -39.74 -6.37 22.32
CA LYS A 2 -39.66 -5.56 23.55
C LYS A 2 -39.41 -6.48 24.74
N LEU A 3 -38.75 -5.97 25.77
CA LEU A 3 -38.89 -6.34 27.18
C LEU A 3 -37.64 -5.85 27.92
N ASP A 4 -37.67 -5.36 29.13
CA ASP A 4 -38.63 -4.65 29.95
C ASP A 4 -37.82 -4.16 31.15
N TYR A 5 -38.17 -2.98 31.62
CA TYR A 5 -37.72 -2.33 32.84
C TYR A 5 -38.42 -2.93 34.03
N SER A 6 -37.73 -3.30 35.12
CA SER A 6 -38.33 -3.35 36.45
C SER A 6 -37.25 -3.33 37.52
N ARG A 7 -37.09 -2.21 38.23
CA ARG A 7 -37.55 -1.89 39.58
C ARG A 7 -37.00 -2.79 40.69
N LEU A 8 -36.38 -2.12 41.68
CA LEU A 8 -36.76 -2.11 43.12
C LEU A 8 -35.56 -1.69 43.93
N ALA A 9 -35.57 -0.57 44.55
CA ALA A 9 -36.17 -0.20 45.84
C ALA A 9 -35.17 -0.24 47.00
N ALA A 10 -34.94 0.92 47.57
CA ALA A 10 -34.27 1.14 48.84
C ALA A 10 -35.11 0.64 50.02
N PRO A 11 -34.52 0.49 51.18
CA PRO A 11 -35.18 1.07 52.34
C PRO A 11 -34.29 1.97 53.21
N LEU A 12 -34.88 3.07 53.61
CA LEU A 12 -34.60 3.85 54.80
C LEU A 12 -34.84 3.01 56.05
N LEU A 13 -34.09 3.23 57.10
CA LEU A 13 -34.54 3.18 58.49
C LEU A 13 -33.45 3.75 59.42
N ILE A 14 -33.73 4.88 60.00
CA ILE A 14 -34.33 5.21 61.32
C ILE A 14 -33.27 5.43 62.41
N VAL A 15 -33.29 6.63 62.87
CA VAL A 15 -32.80 7.36 64.02
C VAL A 15 -32.99 6.56 65.32
N ALA A 16 -31.98 6.60 66.15
CA ALA A 16 -32.20 6.50 67.64
C ALA A 16 -31.25 7.48 68.33
N LEU A 17 -31.90 8.43 68.98
CA LEU A 17 -31.34 9.45 69.83
C LEU A 17 -31.22 8.85 71.24
N ALA A 18 -30.05 8.87 71.87
CA ALA A 18 -29.90 8.64 73.29
C ALA A 18 -28.96 9.68 73.93
N LEU A 19 -29.54 10.57 74.69
CA LEU A 19 -28.87 11.50 75.57
C LEU A 19 -28.43 10.74 76.82
N ILE A 20 -27.18 10.79 77.19
CA ILE A 20 -26.75 10.66 78.61
C ILE A 20 -25.62 11.63 78.86
N SER A 21 -25.91 12.50 79.81
CA SER A 21 -25.01 13.47 80.46
C SER A 21 -23.97 12.75 81.33
N GLY A 22 -22.76 13.19 81.35
CA GLY A 22 -21.75 12.75 82.32
C GLY A 22 -20.42 13.43 82.12
N GLY A 23 -20.14 14.47 82.95
CA GLY A 23 -18.93 15.27 82.89
C GLY A 23 -17.68 14.51 83.25
N GLY A 24 -16.58 14.91 82.63
CA GLY A 24 -15.25 14.45 82.93
C GLY A 24 -14.28 15.15 82.03
N ALA A 25 -13.73 16.25 82.51
CA ALA A 25 -12.66 16.95 81.76
C ALA A 25 -11.42 16.06 81.67
N LYS A 26 -11.11 15.60 80.51
CA LYS A 26 -9.80 15.00 80.19
C LYS A 26 -9.19 15.73 79.00
N ALA A 27 -8.00 16.21 79.22
CA ALA A 27 -7.22 16.98 78.26
C ALA A 27 -7.18 16.29 76.88
N PRO A 28 -7.18 17.07 75.77
CA PRO A 28 -7.09 16.49 74.45
C PRO A 28 -5.70 15.91 74.24
N ALA A 29 -5.59 14.61 74.07
CA ALA A 29 -4.42 13.97 73.49
C ALA A 29 -4.25 14.53 72.09
N SER A 30 -3.16 15.28 71.88
CA SER A 30 -2.74 15.75 70.56
C SER A 30 -2.54 14.54 69.67
N ALA A 31 -3.53 14.22 68.81
CA ALA A 31 -3.35 13.24 67.76
C ALA A 31 -2.30 13.75 66.80
N ALA A 32 -1.10 13.23 66.95
CA ALA A 32 -0.04 13.42 65.96
C ALA A 32 -0.60 12.93 64.60
N ARG A 33 -0.96 13.82 63.73
CA ARG A 33 -1.32 13.54 62.36
C ARG A 33 -0.06 12.91 61.72
N LEU A 34 -0.10 11.60 61.49
CA LEU A 34 0.86 10.92 60.63
C LEU A 34 0.72 11.56 59.26
N VAL A 35 1.57 12.51 58.97
CA VAL A 35 1.78 13.03 57.59
C VAL A 35 2.37 11.86 56.84
N ALA A 36 1.58 11.23 55.95
CA ALA A 36 2.08 10.25 55.04
C ALA A 36 3.25 10.89 54.28
N PRO A 37 4.39 10.19 54.09
CA PRO A 37 5.50 10.73 53.33
C PRO A 37 4.97 11.12 51.96
N ALA A 38 5.24 12.35 51.52
CA ALA A 38 4.95 12.80 50.17
C ALA A 38 5.63 11.81 49.24
N SER A 39 4.83 11.16 48.38
CA SER A 39 5.37 10.27 47.32
C SER A 39 6.40 11.07 46.53
N ALA A 40 7.61 10.54 46.41
CA ALA A 40 8.63 11.12 45.55
C ALA A 40 8.02 11.39 44.17
N PRO A 41 8.38 12.47 43.47
CA PRO A 41 7.85 12.76 42.16
C PRO A 41 8.16 11.58 41.24
N GLN A 42 7.11 10.95 40.78
CA GLN A 42 7.20 9.75 39.95
C GLN A 42 7.71 10.15 38.55
N GLN A 43 8.89 9.71 38.21
CA GLN A 43 9.48 10.00 36.89
C GLN A 43 8.82 9.09 35.85
N CYS A 44 8.09 9.69 34.91
CA CYS A 44 7.51 8.97 33.79
C CYS A 44 8.55 8.72 32.69
N PRO A 45 8.54 7.56 32.06
CA PRO A 45 9.38 7.29 30.90
C PRO A 45 8.87 8.04 29.68
N THR A 46 9.76 8.26 28.72
CA THR A 46 9.42 8.66 27.37
C THR A 46 9.50 7.42 26.48
N VAL A 47 8.39 7.10 25.80
CA VAL A 47 8.31 5.99 24.85
C VAL A 47 8.32 6.55 23.43
N THR A 48 9.20 6.08 22.58
CA THR A 48 9.24 6.40 21.14
C THR A 48 9.21 5.11 20.33
N VAL A 49 8.59 5.15 19.14
CA VAL A 49 8.55 4.01 18.21
C VAL A 49 9.26 4.40 16.93
N SER A 50 10.23 3.60 16.51
CA SER A 50 10.90 3.75 15.23
C SER A 50 10.20 2.87 14.20
N CYS A 51 9.78 3.50 13.10
CA CYS A 51 9.24 2.84 11.92
C CYS A 51 10.36 2.45 10.96
N PRO A 52 10.22 1.36 10.23
CA PRO A 52 11.03 1.14 9.03
C PRO A 52 10.70 2.22 8.00
N ASP A 53 11.72 2.69 7.29
CA ASP A 53 11.55 3.61 6.16
C ASP A 53 10.66 2.97 5.09
N THR A 54 9.94 3.81 4.37
CA THR A 54 8.89 3.43 3.41
C THR A 54 9.31 2.27 2.51
N ALA A 55 8.41 1.31 2.42
CA ALA A 55 8.32 0.35 1.33
C ALA A 55 9.54 -0.53 1.11
N ALA A 56 9.63 -1.62 1.83
CA ALA A 56 10.23 -2.80 1.26
C ALA A 56 9.50 -3.13 -0.04
N GLU A 57 10.13 -2.92 -1.19
CA GLU A 57 9.67 -3.44 -2.48
C GLU A 57 9.57 -4.98 -2.45
N ASN A 58 10.15 -5.60 -1.46
CA ASN A 58 10.13 -7.02 -1.16
C ASN A 58 9.19 -7.28 0.01
N LEU A 59 7.96 -7.68 -0.30
CA LEU A 59 6.99 -8.19 0.67
C LEU A 59 7.43 -9.49 1.37
N GLU A 60 8.61 -10.01 1.07
CA GLU A 60 9.18 -11.22 1.68
C GLU A 60 9.93 -10.91 2.97
N ASP A 61 10.33 -9.65 3.19
CA ASP A 61 11.02 -9.23 4.41
C ASP A 61 10.01 -8.68 5.42
N ALA A 62 9.95 -9.31 6.59
CA ALA A 62 9.12 -8.84 7.69
C ALA A 62 9.56 -7.44 8.14
N LEU A 63 8.62 -6.51 8.29
CA LEU A 63 8.90 -5.17 8.80
C LEU A 63 9.27 -5.22 10.27
N THR A 64 10.31 -4.48 10.65
CA THR A 64 10.75 -4.37 12.04
C THR A 64 10.34 -3.02 12.64
N PHE A 65 9.58 -3.06 13.72
CA PHE A 65 9.24 -1.89 14.54
C PHE A 65 9.97 -1.99 15.87
N THR A 66 10.51 -0.88 16.37
CA THR A 66 11.30 -0.86 17.61
C THR A 66 10.81 0.24 18.53
N ALA A 67 10.50 -0.12 19.76
CA ALA A 67 10.21 0.81 20.84
C ALA A 67 11.48 1.14 21.63
N ASN A 68 11.68 2.42 21.89
CA ASN A 68 12.72 2.90 22.77
C ASN A 68 12.06 3.55 23.98
N VAL A 69 12.49 3.11 25.17
CA VAL A 69 12.04 3.64 26.45
C VAL A 69 13.22 4.38 27.09
N SER A 70 13.05 5.64 27.42
CA SER A 70 14.07 6.45 28.05
C SER A 70 13.52 7.17 29.28
N GLY A 71 14.34 7.34 30.32
CA GLY A 71 13.89 7.89 31.61
C GLY A 71 13.03 6.92 32.41
N GLY A 72 12.26 7.43 33.34
CA GLY A 72 11.46 6.63 34.27
C GLY A 72 12.26 6.08 35.45
N ASP A 73 11.63 5.21 36.25
CA ASP A 73 12.27 4.57 37.40
C ASP A 73 13.19 3.43 36.88
N ALA A 74 14.48 3.52 37.16
CA ALA A 74 15.48 2.55 36.75
C ALA A 74 15.30 1.14 37.36
N SER A 75 14.50 1.01 38.41
CA SER A 75 14.17 -0.29 39.03
C SER A 75 13.07 -1.05 38.29
N VAL A 76 12.37 -0.38 37.37
CA VAL A 76 11.28 -0.97 36.59
C VAL A 76 11.83 -1.73 35.38
N THR A 77 11.42 -2.99 35.22
CA THR A 77 11.61 -3.74 33.99
C THR A 77 10.41 -3.51 33.08
N PRO A 78 10.56 -2.81 31.93
CA PRO A 78 9.45 -2.55 31.03
C PRO A 78 8.90 -3.84 30.43
N THR A 79 7.58 -3.91 30.30
CA THR A 79 6.90 -4.95 29.51
C THR A 79 6.31 -4.32 28.26
N PHE A 80 6.31 -5.02 27.14
CA PHE A 80 5.86 -4.48 25.86
C PHE A 80 4.65 -5.26 25.35
N ASN A 81 3.58 -4.55 25.03
CA ASN A 81 2.42 -5.14 24.39
C ASN A 81 2.17 -4.43 23.06
N TRP A 82 2.36 -5.17 21.96
CA TRP A 82 2.24 -4.63 20.63
C TRP A 82 0.92 -4.99 19.96
N THR A 83 0.38 -4.04 19.22
CA THR A 83 -0.75 -4.24 18.29
C THR A 83 -0.42 -3.65 16.94
N VAL A 84 -0.97 -4.21 15.87
CA VAL A 84 -0.80 -3.73 14.49
C VAL A 84 -2.15 -3.58 13.81
N SER A 85 -2.30 -2.55 12.97
CA SER A 85 -3.56 -2.28 12.26
C SER A 85 -3.79 -3.22 11.08
N ALA A 86 -2.72 -3.78 10.50
CA ALA A 86 -2.74 -4.72 9.39
C ALA A 86 -1.50 -5.62 9.44
N GLY A 87 -1.54 -6.76 8.76
CA GLY A 87 -0.49 -7.77 8.84
C GLY A 87 -0.56 -8.61 10.11
N THR A 88 0.48 -9.39 10.37
CA THR A 88 0.56 -10.28 11.52
C THR A 88 1.92 -10.15 12.20
N ILE A 89 1.94 -10.01 13.53
CA ILE A 89 3.20 -10.05 14.28
C ILE A 89 3.77 -11.47 14.21
N SER A 90 4.85 -11.64 13.48
CA SER A 90 5.50 -12.94 13.27
C SER A 90 6.48 -13.30 14.40
N SER A 91 7.05 -12.31 15.08
CA SER A 91 7.95 -12.51 16.22
C SER A 91 8.12 -11.24 17.05
N GLY A 92 8.68 -11.37 18.25
CA GLY A 92 9.07 -10.25 19.10
C GLY A 92 7.97 -9.71 20.01
N GLN A 93 6.76 -10.28 20.03
CA GLN A 93 5.71 -9.89 21.00
C GLN A 93 6.24 -10.01 22.42
N GLY A 94 6.03 -9.00 23.26
CA GLY A 94 6.57 -8.92 24.61
C GLY A 94 7.98 -8.35 24.72
N THR A 95 8.63 -8.00 23.61
CA THR A 95 9.97 -7.40 23.60
C THR A 95 9.93 -5.97 23.02
N SER A 96 11.04 -5.25 23.11
CA SER A 96 11.17 -3.89 22.57
C SER A 96 11.12 -3.84 21.03
N SER A 97 11.13 -4.96 20.32
CA SER A 97 11.11 -4.98 18.86
C SER A 97 10.26 -6.12 18.34
N ILE A 98 9.41 -5.83 17.36
CA ILE A 98 8.57 -6.82 16.69
C ILE A 98 8.90 -6.90 15.21
N LYS A 99 8.63 -8.08 14.62
CA LYS A 99 8.59 -8.28 13.18
C LYS A 99 7.15 -8.52 12.76
N VAL A 100 6.72 -7.82 11.71
CA VAL A 100 5.37 -7.91 11.16
C VAL A 100 5.43 -8.49 9.75
N ASP A 101 4.74 -9.60 9.54
CA ASP A 101 4.53 -10.17 8.21
C ASP A 101 3.48 -9.34 7.46
N THR A 102 3.83 -8.89 6.27
CA THR A 102 3.01 -8.02 5.42
C THR A 102 2.45 -8.74 4.18
N THR A 103 2.51 -10.07 4.17
CA THR A 103 1.99 -10.88 3.05
C THR A 103 0.51 -10.56 2.78
N GLY A 104 0.21 -10.21 1.54
CA GLY A 104 -1.16 -9.92 1.09
C GLY A 104 -1.72 -8.53 1.42
N ILE A 105 -0.96 -7.65 2.09
CA ILE A 105 -1.39 -6.28 2.43
C ILE A 105 -0.67 -5.18 1.64
N GLY A 106 -0.08 -5.52 0.49
CA GLY A 106 0.57 -4.56 -0.39
C GLY A 106 -0.36 -3.40 -0.80
N GLY A 107 0.12 -2.17 -0.70
CA GLY A 107 -0.62 -0.94 -0.96
C GLY A 107 -1.42 -0.42 0.24
N GLN A 108 -1.34 -1.06 1.39
CA GLN A 108 -1.96 -0.60 2.65
C GLN A 108 -0.91 0.08 3.54
N THR A 109 -1.37 0.60 4.68
CA THR A 109 -0.50 1.11 5.75
C THR A 109 -0.58 0.21 6.97
N VAL A 110 0.54 0.03 7.65
CA VAL A 110 0.64 -0.65 8.93
C VAL A 110 0.97 0.38 10.00
N THR A 111 0.08 0.50 11.00
CA THR A 111 0.35 1.25 12.22
C THR A 111 0.67 0.25 13.32
N ALA A 112 1.89 0.31 13.84
CA ALA A 112 2.28 -0.45 15.01
C ALA A 112 2.15 0.43 16.24
N THR A 113 1.42 -0.04 17.25
CA THR A 113 1.23 0.62 18.55
C THR A 113 1.82 -0.26 19.63
N VAL A 114 2.60 0.34 20.51
CA VAL A 114 3.13 -0.32 21.71
C VAL A 114 2.55 0.31 22.97
N ASP A 115 2.13 -0.53 23.88
CA ASP A 115 1.82 -0.16 25.26
C ASP A 115 2.91 -0.72 26.17
N VAL A 116 3.62 0.16 26.85
CA VAL A 116 4.75 -0.20 27.72
C VAL A 116 4.26 -0.24 29.17
N GLY A 117 4.21 -1.43 29.76
CA GLY A 117 3.80 -1.67 31.12
C GLY A 117 4.95 -1.61 32.12
N GLY A 118 4.58 -1.68 33.43
CA GLY A 118 5.52 -1.66 34.54
C GLY A 118 5.63 -0.29 35.24
N PHE A 119 5.23 0.78 34.56
CA PHE A 119 5.26 2.14 35.10
C PHE A 119 3.94 2.52 35.76
N ALA A 120 3.93 3.67 36.45
CA ALA A 120 2.73 4.19 37.10
C ALA A 120 1.62 4.48 36.08
N ARG A 121 0.37 4.32 36.51
CA ARG A 121 -0.81 4.49 35.66
C ARG A 121 -1.00 5.91 35.14
N GLU A 122 -0.41 6.89 35.82
CA GLU A 122 -0.45 8.31 35.46
C GLU A 122 0.50 8.64 34.30
N CYS A 123 1.41 7.73 33.97
CA CYS A 123 2.37 7.91 32.88
C CYS A 123 1.76 7.51 31.53
N SER A 124 1.90 8.37 30.53
CA SER A 124 1.57 8.01 29.15
C SER A 124 2.69 7.12 28.59
N THR A 125 2.40 5.85 28.42
CA THR A 125 3.37 4.81 28.00
C THR A 125 3.00 4.15 26.69
N SER A 126 2.00 4.67 25.98
CA SER A 126 1.58 4.20 24.65
C SER A 126 2.14 5.11 23.57
N ASN A 127 2.67 4.53 22.51
CA ASN A 127 3.11 5.27 21.33
C ASN A 127 2.93 4.40 20.08
N SER A 128 2.88 5.04 18.91
CA SER A 128 2.68 4.35 17.64
C SER A 128 3.46 5.00 16.51
N CYS A 129 3.66 4.23 15.45
CA CYS A 129 4.14 4.78 14.19
C CYS A 129 3.50 4.03 13.00
N THR A 130 3.50 4.67 11.83
CA THR A 130 2.82 4.16 10.63
C THR A 130 3.80 4.07 9.46
N THR A 131 3.78 2.95 8.76
CA THR A 131 4.59 2.69 7.56
C THR A 131 3.69 2.27 6.40
N GLY A 132 3.93 2.78 5.20
CA GLY A 132 3.26 2.34 3.98
C GLY A 132 3.89 1.05 3.45
N ILE A 133 3.05 0.12 2.97
CA ILE A 133 3.49 -1.11 2.33
C ILE A 133 3.40 -0.95 0.82
N ALA A 134 4.53 -1.00 0.12
CA ALA A 134 4.51 -0.99 -1.33
C ALA A 134 3.79 -2.24 -1.86
N ARG A 135 3.03 -2.06 -2.93
CA ARG A 135 2.45 -3.19 -3.63
C ARG A 135 3.52 -3.79 -4.56
N LYS A 136 3.85 -5.05 -4.38
CA LYS A 136 4.63 -5.80 -5.37
C LYS A 136 3.76 -5.98 -6.59
N THR A 137 4.10 -5.30 -7.67
CA THR A 137 3.43 -5.46 -8.97
C THR A 137 4.30 -6.35 -9.85
N ALA A 138 3.69 -7.34 -10.49
CA ALA A 138 4.39 -8.09 -11.53
C ALA A 138 4.72 -7.13 -12.69
N PRO A 139 5.88 -7.26 -13.35
CA PRO A 139 6.22 -6.43 -14.49
C PRO A 139 5.27 -6.69 -15.67
N ALA A 140 5.18 -5.74 -16.60
CA ALA A 140 4.57 -6.00 -17.89
C ALA A 140 5.32 -7.12 -18.61
N VAL A 141 4.57 -8.04 -19.23
CA VAL A 141 5.12 -9.20 -19.94
C VAL A 141 4.90 -9.02 -21.44
N LYS A 142 5.95 -9.23 -22.24
CA LYS A 142 5.81 -9.24 -23.69
C LYS A 142 4.98 -10.45 -24.12
N PHE A 143 3.81 -10.19 -24.67
CA PHE A 143 2.92 -11.21 -25.19
C PHE A 143 3.37 -11.73 -26.55
N GLY A 144 3.89 -10.83 -27.39
CA GLY A 144 4.38 -11.16 -28.71
C GLY A 144 4.74 -9.91 -29.52
N GLU A 145 5.06 -10.14 -30.78
CA GLU A 145 5.30 -9.07 -31.75
C GLU A 145 4.94 -9.55 -33.17
N TYR A 146 4.75 -8.60 -34.06
CA TYR A 146 4.61 -8.88 -35.49
C TYR A 146 5.26 -7.79 -36.35
N VAL A 147 5.65 -8.18 -37.55
CA VAL A 147 6.17 -7.24 -38.56
C VAL A 147 5.00 -6.72 -39.38
N THR A 148 4.95 -5.42 -39.65
CA THR A 148 3.74 -4.75 -40.18
C THR A 148 3.49 -4.97 -41.69
N ASP A 149 4.33 -5.72 -42.35
CA ASP A 149 4.24 -5.97 -43.81
C ASP A 149 3.27 -7.12 -44.19
N ASP A 150 2.77 -7.92 -43.21
CA ASP A 150 1.76 -8.96 -43.43
C ASP A 150 0.48 -8.68 -42.63
N LEU A 151 -0.55 -8.16 -43.29
CA LEU A 151 -1.83 -7.78 -42.66
C LEU A 151 -2.60 -8.97 -42.09
N SER A 152 -2.48 -10.18 -42.69
CA SER A 152 -3.20 -11.35 -42.20
C SER A 152 -2.56 -11.91 -40.94
N ALA A 153 -1.25 -12.02 -40.90
CA ALA A 153 -0.50 -12.43 -39.73
C ALA A 153 -0.68 -11.43 -38.58
N ASN A 154 -0.71 -10.14 -38.89
CA ASN A 154 -0.92 -9.06 -37.91
C ASN A 154 -2.27 -9.20 -37.20
N LYS A 155 -3.36 -9.43 -37.95
CA LYS A 155 -4.70 -9.63 -37.37
C LYS A 155 -4.76 -10.86 -36.48
N ALA A 156 -4.19 -11.98 -36.92
CA ALA A 156 -4.17 -13.20 -36.13
C ALA A 156 -3.43 -13.05 -34.80
N GLN A 157 -2.35 -12.26 -34.78
CA GLN A 157 -1.60 -11.96 -33.55
C GLN A 157 -2.38 -11.01 -32.63
N LEU A 158 -3.02 -9.98 -33.20
CA LEU A 158 -3.89 -9.08 -32.44
C LEU A 158 -5.11 -9.80 -31.85
N ASP A 159 -5.68 -10.77 -32.58
CA ASP A 159 -6.79 -11.58 -32.08
C ASP A 159 -6.40 -12.40 -30.83
N LYS A 160 -5.23 -13.03 -30.86
CA LYS A 160 -4.71 -13.76 -29.68
C LYS A 160 -4.46 -12.82 -28.50
N PHE A 161 -3.94 -11.63 -28.76
CA PHE A 161 -3.71 -10.60 -27.76
C PHE A 161 -5.01 -10.12 -27.10
N VAL A 162 -6.02 -9.81 -27.91
CA VAL A 162 -7.35 -9.41 -27.42
C VAL A 162 -7.96 -10.51 -26.57
N LEU A 163 -7.88 -11.78 -27.03
CA LEU A 163 -8.39 -12.91 -26.26
C LEU A 163 -7.71 -13.04 -24.89
N ALA A 164 -6.38 -12.88 -24.84
CA ALA A 164 -5.65 -12.90 -23.57
C ALA A 164 -6.09 -11.79 -22.63
N LEU A 165 -6.30 -10.56 -23.13
CA LEU A 165 -6.83 -9.44 -22.33
C LEU A 165 -8.27 -9.68 -21.87
N GLN A 166 -9.10 -10.40 -22.64
CA GLN A 166 -10.46 -10.77 -22.24
C GLN A 166 -10.47 -11.82 -21.14
N GLN A 167 -9.48 -12.72 -21.10
CA GLN A 167 -9.32 -13.72 -20.04
C GLN A 167 -8.86 -13.10 -18.71
N ASP A 168 -8.15 -11.98 -18.75
CA ASP A 168 -7.81 -11.19 -17.56
C ASP A 168 -8.42 -9.78 -17.66
N PRO A 169 -9.63 -9.56 -17.11
CA PRO A 169 -10.30 -8.26 -17.16
C PRO A 169 -9.56 -7.13 -16.45
N THR A 170 -8.61 -7.47 -15.58
CA THR A 170 -7.85 -6.49 -14.79
C THR A 170 -6.57 -6.03 -15.49
N ALA A 171 -6.08 -6.80 -16.47
CA ALA A 171 -4.86 -6.49 -17.20
C ALA A 171 -5.03 -5.34 -18.19
N GLN A 172 -3.94 -4.64 -18.45
CA GLN A 172 -3.81 -3.56 -19.43
C GLN A 172 -2.93 -4.01 -20.58
N GLY A 173 -3.34 -3.71 -21.81
CA GLY A 173 -2.60 -4.00 -23.03
C GLY A 173 -1.80 -2.78 -23.50
N TYR A 174 -0.56 -3.02 -23.96
CA TYR A 174 0.26 -1.98 -24.58
C TYR A 174 0.68 -2.44 -25.98
N LEU A 175 0.61 -1.50 -26.94
CA LEU A 175 0.97 -1.65 -28.33
C LEU A 175 2.13 -0.68 -28.61
N ILE A 176 3.36 -1.18 -28.80
CA ILE A 176 4.52 -0.32 -29.08
C ILE A 176 4.95 -0.55 -30.52
N ALA A 177 4.76 0.46 -31.37
CA ALA A 177 5.10 0.39 -32.79
C ALA A 177 6.48 1.00 -33.06
N TYR A 178 7.24 0.35 -33.90
CA TYR A 178 8.57 0.76 -34.35
C TYR A 178 8.59 0.89 -35.86
N GLY A 179 9.21 1.96 -36.36
CA GLY A 179 9.55 2.08 -37.77
C GLY A 179 10.71 1.16 -38.17
N GLY A 180 10.79 0.79 -39.45
CA GLY A 180 11.93 0.06 -40.00
C GLY A 180 13.03 1.00 -40.49
N ARG A 181 14.17 0.45 -40.94
CA ARG A 181 15.28 1.25 -41.51
C ARG A 181 14.90 2.09 -42.72
N THR A 182 13.86 1.70 -43.45
CA THR A 182 13.37 2.38 -44.64
C THR A 182 12.00 3.00 -44.47
N SER A 183 11.45 2.99 -43.26
CA SER A 183 10.12 3.56 -42.93
C SER A 183 10.13 5.08 -43.02
N GLN A 184 9.00 5.64 -43.44
CA GLN A 184 8.75 7.06 -43.27
C GLN A 184 8.57 7.41 -41.80
N PRO A 185 8.83 8.67 -41.41
CA PRO A 185 8.67 9.07 -39.97
C PRO A 185 7.33 8.77 -39.36
N GLU A 186 6.25 8.82 -40.17
CA GLU A 186 4.87 8.58 -39.71
C GLU A 186 4.45 7.10 -39.74
N ASP A 187 5.24 6.18 -40.30
CA ASP A 187 4.79 4.77 -40.47
C ASP A 187 4.62 4.03 -39.15
N ALA A 188 5.47 4.32 -38.16
CA ALA A 188 5.30 3.75 -36.82
C ALA A 188 4.01 4.23 -36.16
N GLN A 189 3.66 5.52 -36.30
CA GLN A 189 2.40 6.06 -35.78
C GLN A 189 1.20 5.42 -36.48
N LYS A 190 1.23 5.32 -37.79
CA LYS A 190 0.17 4.64 -38.55
C LYS A 190 0.01 3.18 -38.14
N ALA A 191 1.11 2.48 -37.84
CA ALA A 191 1.07 1.11 -37.36
C ALA A 191 0.42 1.00 -35.98
N ALA A 192 0.75 1.92 -35.07
CA ALA A 192 0.13 2.02 -33.74
C ALA A 192 -1.37 2.30 -33.85
N ASP A 193 -1.75 3.28 -34.67
CA ASP A 193 -3.15 3.67 -34.89
C ASP A 193 -3.97 2.52 -35.49
N ASN A 194 -3.43 1.82 -36.50
CA ASN A 194 -4.09 0.67 -37.11
C ASN A 194 -4.30 -0.49 -36.12
N ALA A 195 -3.30 -0.79 -35.31
CA ALA A 195 -3.40 -1.83 -34.27
C ALA A 195 -4.44 -1.45 -33.20
N THR A 196 -4.45 -0.19 -32.80
CA THR A 196 -5.42 0.36 -31.84
C THR A 196 -6.84 0.33 -32.42
N ASP A 197 -7.02 0.80 -33.63
CA ASP A 197 -8.32 0.76 -34.32
C ASP A 197 -8.88 -0.66 -34.41
N TYR A 198 -8.02 -1.62 -34.80
CA TYR A 198 -8.41 -3.02 -34.86
C TYR A 198 -8.83 -3.58 -33.51
N THR A 199 -8.06 -3.34 -32.46
CA THR A 199 -8.39 -3.83 -31.10
C THR A 199 -9.65 -3.20 -30.55
N ILE A 200 -9.80 -1.88 -30.66
CA ILE A 200 -10.92 -1.14 -30.06
C ILE A 200 -12.15 -1.22 -30.94
N ASN A 201 -12.05 -0.85 -32.22
CA ASN A 201 -13.22 -0.68 -33.10
C ASN A 201 -13.66 -2.01 -33.73
N THR A 202 -12.73 -2.90 -34.10
CA THR A 202 -13.07 -4.19 -34.70
C THR A 202 -13.32 -5.27 -33.64
N ARG A 203 -12.47 -5.37 -32.64
CA ARG A 203 -12.57 -6.40 -31.58
C ARG A 203 -13.29 -5.95 -30.31
N LYS A 204 -13.77 -4.69 -30.27
CA LYS A 204 -14.60 -4.13 -29.19
C LYS A 204 -13.94 -4.20 -27.82
N MET A 205 -12.60 -4.06 -27.77
CA MET A 205 -11.89 -3.90 -26.52
C MET A 205 -12.17 -2.50 -25.95
N ASP A 206 -12.18 -2.41 -24.62
CA ASP A 206 -12.27 -1.10 -23.94
C ASP A 206 -10.99 -0.29 -24.21
N GLY A 207 -11.17 0.92 -24.77
CA GLY A 207 -10.07 1.81 -25.08
C GLY A 207 -9.26 2.24 -23.85
N ALA A 208 -9.86 2.26 -22.66
CA ALA A 208 -9.15 2.54 -21.41
C ALA A 208 -8.15 1.42 -21.04
N ARG A 209 -8.33 0.24 -21.59
CA ARG A 209 -7.47 -0.92 -21.36
C ARG A 209 -6.42 -1.17 -22.44
N THR A 210 -6.40 -0.36 -23.49
CA THR A 210 -5.45 -0.51 -24.61
C THR A 210 -4.72 0.80 -24.85
N LEU A 211 -3.43 0.81 -24.55
CA LEU A 211 -2.57 1.95 -24.75
C LEU A 211 -1.59 1.69 -25.91
N SER A 212 -1.36 2.68 -26.74
CA SER A 212 -0.43 2.57 -27.86
C SER A 212 0.56 3.71 -27.89
N GLY A 213 1.71 3.44 -28.49
CA GLY A 213 2.74 4.46 -28.66
C GLY A 213 3.81 4.06 -29.67
N VAL A 214 4.68 5.03 -29.99
CA VAL A 214 5.82 4.84 -30.90
C VAL A 214 7.09 4.59 -30.10
N GLY A 215 7.79 3.51 -30.41
CA GLY A 215 9.01 3.05 -29.72
C GLY A 215 10.32 3.43 -30.40
N GLY A 216 10.29 4.19 -31.48
CA GLY A 216 11.47 4.50 -32.29
C GLY A 216 11.64 3.57 -33.49
N TYR A 217 12.87 3.12 -33.77
CA TYR A 217 13.18 2.36 -34.97
C TYR A 217 13.87 1.03 -34.68
N ARG A 218 13.58 0.03 -35.54
CA ARG A 218 14.20 -1.29 -35.58
C ARG A 218 14.65 -1.64 -37.00
N GLU A 219 15.23 -2.83 -37.16
CA GLU A 219 15.62 -3.30 -38.51
C GLU A 219 14.42 -3.39 -39.45
N ARG A 220 13.29 -3.89 -38.93
CA ARG A 220 12.03 -4.02 -39.65
C ARG A 220 10.90 -3.31 -38.89
N PRO A 221 9.89 -2.79 -39.60
CA PRO A 221 8.74 -2.17 -38.96
C PRO A 221 7.97 -3.22 -38.13
N THR A 222 7.84 -3.00 -36.83
CA THR A 222 7.37 -4.02 -35.87
C THR A 222 6.39 -3.39 -34.89
N VAL A 223 5.39 -4.15 -34.45
CA VAL A 223 4.54 -3.83 -33.30
C VAL A 223 4.73 -4.87 -32.23
N GLU A 224 5.11 -4.44 -31.04
CA GLU A 224 5.16 -5.26 -29.82
C GLU A 224 3.84 -5.18 -29.08
N LEU A 225 3.42 -6.33 -28.55
CA LEU A 225 2.23 -6.51 -27.75
C LEU A 225 2.65 -6.89 -26.34
N TRP A 226 2.18 -6.12 -25.33
CA TRP A 226 2.52 -6.34 -23.94
C TRP A 226 1.25 -6.43 -23.10
N ILE A 227 1.26 -7.30 -22.10
CA ILE A 227 0.20 -7.43 -21.10
C ILE A 227 0.78 -7.05 -19.74
N ALA A 228 0.12 -6.11 -19.08
CA ALA A 228 0.54 -5.60 -17.78
C ALA A 228 -0.56 -5.84 -16.75
N PRO A 229 -0.27 -6.48 -15.61
CA PRO A 229 -1.19 -6.57 -14.50
C PRO A 229 -1.44 -5.18 -13.88
N PRO A 230 -2.49 -5.02 -13.06
CA PRO A 230 -2.80 -3.74 -12.41
C PRO A 230 -1.62 -3.19 -11.61
N GLY A 231 -1.27 -1.92 -11.86
CA GLY A 231 -0.16 -1.25 -11.18
C GLY A 231 1.24 -1.61 -11.68
N ALA A 232 1.37 -2.47 -12.69
CA ALA A 232 2.67 -2.75 -13.32
C ALA A 232 3.26 -1.49 -13.94
N THR A 233 4.59 -1.40 -13.93
CA THR A 233 5.29 -0.37 -14.70
C THR A 233 5.04 -0.61 -16.19
N PRO A 234 4.65 0.43 -16.97
CA PRO A 234 4.51 0.32 -18.42
C PRO A 234 5.80 -0.22 -19.08
N PRO A 235 5.68 -1.01 -20.17
CA PRO A 235 6.85 -1.51 -20.87
C PRO A 235 7.63 -0.34 -21.49
N LEU A 236 8.95 -0.44 -21.41
CA LEU A 236 9.83 0.53 -22.04
C LEU A 236 10.07 0.16 -23.51
N ALA A 237 10.07 1.16 -24.37
CA ALA A 237 10.46 0.98 -25.76
C ALA A 237 11.93 0.55 -25.87
N THR A 238 12.22 -0.38 -26.79
CA THR A 238 13.55 -0.93 -27.04
C THR A 238 13.96 -0.78 -28.51
N PRO A 239 14.22 0.46 -28.99
CA PRO A 239 14.69 0.68 -30.35
C PRO A 239 16.08 0.06 -30.54
N THR A 240 16.34 -0.49 -31.72
CA THR A 240 17.63 -1.10 -32.10
C THR A 240 18.34 -0.34 -33.19
N VAL A 241 17.68 0.63 -33.83
CA VAL A 241 18.21 1.49 -34.88
C VAL A 241 18.09 2.93 -34.43
N ARG A 242 19.18 3.69 -34.59
CA ARG A 242 19.17 5.14 -34.27
C ARG A 242 18.42 5.92 -35.35
N PRO A 243 17.74 7.00 -35.02
CA PRO A 243 17.01 7.82 -36.01
C PRO A 243 17.87 8.28 -37.19
N GLU A 244 19.16 8.61 -36.96
CA GLU A 244 20.09 9.02 -37.96
C GLU A 244 20.53 7.92 -38.96
N ASP A 245 20.32 6.65 -38.58
CA ASP A 245 20.63 5.49 -39.43
C ASP A 245 19.44 5.06 -40.34
N VAL A 246 18.27 5.71 -40.15
CA VAL A 246 17.09 5.47 -40.98
C VAL A 246 17.21 6.18 -42.31
N LYS A 247 16.97 5.44 -43.39
CA LYS A 247 16.98 5.94 -44.76
C LYS A 247 15.62 5.69 -45.40
N PRO A 248 14.64 6.60 -45.24
CA PRO A 248 13.30 6.41 -45.77
C PRO A 248 13.32 6.08 -47.28
N ALA A 249 12.56 5.07 -47.65
CA ALA A 249 12.37 4.75 -49.06
C ALA A 249 11.67 5.91 -49.76
N PRO A 250 11.88 6.15 -51.07
CA PRO A 250 11.15 7.17 -51.81
C PRO A 250 9.65 6.99 -51.65
N ALA A 251 8.93 8.09 -51.37
CA ALA A 251 7.48 8.02 -51.21
C ALA A 251 6.84 7.44 -52.48
N LYS A 252 5.96 6.42 -52.29
CA LYS A 252 5.24 5.83 -53.43
C LYS A 252 4.35 6.92 -54.05
N PRO A 253 4.42 7.13 -55.39
CA PRO A 253 3.60 8.12 -56.05
C PRO A 253 2.12 7.90 -55.72
N ALA A 254 1.42 8.99 -55.36
CA ALA A 254 -0.02 8.92 -55.12
C ALA A 254 -0.73 8.29 -56.35
N PRO A 255 -1.72 7.39 -56.13
CA PRO A 255 -2.48 6.83 -57.24
C PRO A 255 -3.09 7.97 -58.03
N LYS A 256 -2.74 8.07 -59.33
CA LYS A 256 -3.33 9.06 -60.24
C LYS A 256 -4.86 8.87 -60.21
N GLY A 257 -5.57 9.84 -59.62
CA GLY A 257 -7.03 9.84 -59.60
C GLY A 257 -7.56 9.57 -61.00
N LYS A 258 -8.36 8.53 -61.15
CA LYS A 258 -9.16 8.37 -62.37
C LYS A 258 -10.06 9.60 -62.47
N LYS A 259 -9.75 10.44 -63.47
CA LYS A 259 -10.70 11.48 -63.93
C LYS A 259 -11.90 10.71 -64.47
N SER A 260 -13.04 10.88 -63.81
CA SER A 260 -14.36 10.52 -64.31
C SER A 260 -14.83 11.50 -65.38
#